data_ac3f2bb154a1552a37f24ae81f40605f
#
_entry.id   ac3f2bb154a1552a37f24ae81f40605f
#
_cell.length_a   1.000
_cell.length_b   1.000
_cell.length_c   1.000
_cell.angle_alpha   90.00
_cell.angle_beta   90.00
_cell.angle_gamma   90.00
#
_symmetry.space_group_name_H-M   'P 1'
#
loop_
_entity.id
_entity.type
_entity.pdbx_description
1 polymer ?
#
loop_
_entity_poly.entity_id
_entity_poly.type
_entity_poly.pdbx_seq_one_letter_code
_entity_poly.pdbx_strand_id
1 'polypeptide(L)'
;IASREVRIPFVKKDRSQSIIQENATDYFPIDISSYVISYSIIDIESKEQETGGAIRQYHLMVYAAPTSISAAFREFAEVAGLNMTGIGFTGDSVYSAVKTTFADGLHMLVKIEFDSTSISIIKDGDLALQRNINYGVDSAIETVRAFPQFGEDLSQQEALRVLHDRRCLKDSLNGIDTSDMDTQDQL
;
A
#
# COMPACT_ATOMS: atom_id res chain seq x y z
N ILE A 1 -3.04 3.21 -6.57
CA ILE A 1 -2.48 4.34 -5.80
C ILE A 1 -0.99 4.07 -5.62
N ALA A 2 -0.14 5.00 -6.06
CA ALA A 2 1.29 4.95 -5.77
C ALA A 2 1.58 5.66 -4.44
N SER A 3 2.57 5.16 -3.70
CA SER A 3 3.03 5.79 -2.46
C SER A 3 4.54 5.87 -2.41
N ARG A 4 5.07 6.93 -1.81
CA ARG A 4 6.51 7.12 -1.64
C ARG A 4 6.82 7.86 -0.34
N GLU A 5 7.81 7.35 0.35
CA GLU A 5 8.37 7.97 1.54
C GLU A 5 9.30 9.12 1.14
N VAL A 6 9.11 10.30 1.74
CA VAL A 6 9.92 11.48 1.47
C VAL A 6 10.24 12.24 2.75
N ARG A 7 11.32 13.00 2.74
CA ARG A 7 11.70 13.90 3.80
C ARG A 7 11.72 15.33 3.27
N ILE A 8 11.03 16.22 3.97
CA ILE A 8 11.01 17.66 3.64
C ILE A 8 11.37 18.49 4.87
N PRO A 9 11.87 19.70 4.70
CA PRO A 9 12.12 20.61 5.82
C PRO A 9 10.87 20.82 6.69
N PHE A 10 11.06 20.97 7.99
CA PHE A 10 9.97 21.30 8.91
C PHE A 10 9.50 22.74 8.67
N VAL A 11 8.34 22.87 8.07
CA VAL A 11 7.72 24.15 7.69
C VAL A 11 6.25 24.18 8.10
N LYS A 12 5.58 25.31 7.91
CA LYS A 12 4.12 25.40 8.13
C LYS A 12 3.38 24.47 7.17
N LYS A 13 2.24 23.94 7.62
CA LYS A 13 1.44 22.93 6.88
C LYS A 13 1.12 23.33 5.43
N ASP A 14 0.73 24.61 5.22
CA ASP A 14 0.42 25.08 3.87
C ASP A 14 1.65 25.06 2.95
N ARG A 15 2.83 25.36 3.51
CA ARG A 15 4.09 25.30 2.79
C ARG A 15 4.51 23.86 2.48
N SER A 16 4.22 22.92 3.37
CA SER A 16 4.47 21.48 3.13
C SER A 16 3.69 21.00 1.90
N GLN A 17 2.42 21.35 1.78
CA GLN A 17 1.60 20.98 0.63
C GLN A 17 2.17 21.54 -0.68
N SER A 18 2.60 22.81 -0.69
CA SER A 18 3.22 23.43 -1.88
C SER A 18 4.51 22.70 -2.27
N ILE A 19 5.40 22.44 -1.30
CA ILE A 19 6.66 21.73 -1.54
C ILE A 19 6.41 20.34 -2.16
N ILE A 20 5.42 19.61 -1.64
CA ILE A 20 5.09 18.27 -2.14
C ILE A 20 4.54 18.34 -3.56
N GLN A 21 3.67 19.31 -3.86
CA GLN A 21 3.12 19.49 -5.20
C GLN A 21 4.17 19.91 -6.22
N GLU A 22 5.07 20.84 -5.86
CA GLU A 22 6.15 21.32 -6.72
C GLU A 22 7.16 20.20 -7.08
N ASN A 23 7.39 19.25 -6.16
CA ASN A 23 8.34 18.16 -6.35
C ASN A 23 7.66 16.81 -6.69
N ALA A 24 6.37 16.81 -6.96
CA ALA A 24 5.62 15.56 -7.18
C ALA A 24 6.14 14.75 -8.38
N THR A 25 6.65 15.39 -9.44
CA THR A 25 7.29 14.74 -10.58
C THR A 25 8.57 13.99 -10.21
N ASP A 26 9.29 14.47 -9.21
CA ASP A 26 10.52 13.82 -8.73
C ASP A 26 10.20 12.60 -7.85
N TYR A 27 9.02 12.61 -7.23
CA TYR A 27 8.58 11.51 -6.39
C TYR A 27 7.98 10.37 -7.20
N PHE A 28 7.28 10.67 -8.29
CA PHE A 28 6.54 9.71 -9.09
C PHE A 28 6.86 9.85 -10.58
N PRO A 29 7.36 8.78 -11.22
CA PRO A 29 7.65 8.78 -12.66
C PRO A 29 6.35 8.57 -13.49
N ILE A 30 5.32 9.40 -13.25
CA ILE A 30 4.00 9.35 -13.86
C ILE A 30 3.57 10.76 -14.30
N ASP A 31 2.60 10.86 -15.19
CA ASP A 31 1.97 12.13 -15.54
C ASP A 31 1.06 12.61 -14.39
N ILE A 32 1.62 13.49 -13.56
CA ILE A 32 0.98 14.01 -12.34
C ILE A 32 -0.30 14.78 -12.63
N SER A 33 -0.49 15.32 -13.84
CA SER A 33 -1.68 16.09 -14.18
C SER A 33 -2.99 15.31 -14.00
N SER A 34 -2.91 13.97 -14.10
CA SER A 34 -4.03 13.04 -13.93
C SER A 34 -4.16 12.47 -12.53
N TYR A 35 -3.39 12.99 -11.55
CA TYR A 35 -3.35 12.46 -10.18
C TYR A 35 -3.62 13.53 -9.13
N VAL A 36 -4.29 13.12 -8.07
CA VAL A 36 -4.39 13.89 -6.82
C VAL A 36 -3.22 13.48 -5.93
N ILE A 37 -2.44 14.47 -5.50
CA ILE A 37 -1.31 14.25 -4.57
C ILE A 37 -1.75 14.62 -3.16
N SER A 38 -1.50 13.71 -2.23
CA SER A 38 -1.78 13.88 -0.80
C SER A 38 -0.61 13.34 0.02
N TYR A 39 -0.60 13.61 1.33
CA TYR A 39 0.45 13.07 2.22
C TYR A 39 -0.09 12.82 3.63
N SER A 40 0.56 11.90 4.33
CA SER A 40 0.46 11.74 5.78
C SER A 40 1.83 11.95 6.42
N ILE A 41 1.82 12.46 7.66
CA ILE A 41 3.04 12.62 8.46
C ILE A 41 3.28 11.29 9.18
N ILE A 42 4.42 10.67 8.91
CA ILE A 42 4.88 9.48 9.62
C ILE A 42 5.50 9.92 10.93
N ASP A 43 6.49 10.84 10.87
CA ASP A 43 7.24 11.32 12.03
C ASP A 43 7.81 12.73 11.81
N ILE A 44 8.34 13.32 12.89
CA ILE A 44 9.09 14.57 12.89
C ILE A 44 10.50 14.26 13.40
N GLU A 45 11.43 14.10 12.47
CA GLU A 45 12.82 13.81 12.78
C GLU A 45 13.59 15.06 13.17
N SER A 46 14.49 14.94 14.16
CA SER A 46 15.46 15.97 14.51
C SER A 46 16.87 15.42 14.27
N LYS A 47 17.62 16.05 13.38
CA LYS A 47 19.04 15.69 13.13
C LYS A 47 19.94 16.75 13.77
N GLU A 48 20.81 16.32 14.65
CA GLU A 48 21.90 17.16 15.15
C GLU A 48 22.90 17.44 14.04
N GLN A 49 23.29 18.69 13.89
CA GLN A 49 24.40 19.08 13.00
C GLN A 49 25.70 19.17 13.79
N GLU A 50 26.79 18.79 13.14
CA GLU A 50 28.17 18.94 13.69
C GLU A 50 28.51 20.39 14.08
N THR A 51 27.76 21.36 13.54
CA THR A 51 27.92 22.81 13.79
C THR A 51 27.08 23.33 14.96
N GLY A 52 26.38 22.45 15.73
CA GLY A 52 25.68 22.85 16.96
C GLY A 52 24.27 23.39 16.76
N GLY A 53 23.50 22.84 15.86
CA GLY A 53 22.05 23.10 15.68
C GLY A 53 21.30 21.83 15.32
N ALA A 54 20.03 21.74 15.70
CA ALA A 54 19.15 20.65 15.27
C ALA A 54 18.29 21.10 14.09
N ILE A 55 18.41 20.40 12.95
CA ILE A 55 17.48 20.58 11.83
C ILE A 55 16.33 19.61 12.02
N ARG A 56 15.11 20.18 12.04
CA ARG A 56 13.88 19.41 12.05
C ARG A 56 13.39 19.18 10.63
N GLN A 57 12.92 17.98 10.34
CA GLN A 57 12.32 17.62 9.07
C GLN A 57 11.08 16.77 9.29
N TYR A 58 10.12 16.89 8.38
CA TYR A 58 9.01 15.96 8.31
C TYR A 58 9.45 14.71 7.55
N HIS A 59 9.13 13.57 8.11
CA HIS A 59 9.12 12.29 7.46
C HIS A 59 7.69 12.00 7.02
N LEU A 60 7.46 11.89 5.72
CA LEU A 60 6.13 11.83 5.13
C LEU A 60 5.97 10.59 4.25
N MET A 61 4.76 10.04 4.21
CA MET A 61 4.29 9.20 3.13
C MET A 61 3.47 10.05 2.15
N VAL A 62 3.93 10.17 0.91
CA VAL A 62 3.22 10.88 -0.16
C VAL A 62 2.48 9.87 -1.01
N TYR A 63 1.25 10.19 -1.38
CA TYR A 63 0.35 9.36 -2.17
C TYR A 63 -0.01 10.06 -3.47
N ALA A 64 -0.05 9.29 -4.56
CA ALA A 64 -0.59 9.71 -5.84
C ALA A 64 -1.77 8.80 -6.21
N ALA A 65 -2.97 9.36 -6.25
CA ALA A 65 -4.20 8.65 -6.60
C ALA A 65 -4.74 9.20 -7.93
N PRO A 66 -5.16 8.35 -8.90
CA PRO A 66 -5.80 8.82 -10.11
C PRO A 66 -7.00 9.71 -9.80
N THR A 67 -7.09 10.86 -10.47
CA THR A 67 -8.20 11.83 -10.30
C THR A 67 -9.55 11.18 -10.57
N SER A 68 -9.60 10.20 -11.51
CA SER A 68 -10.81 9.45 -11.82
C SER A 68 -11.39 8.69 -10.62
N ILE A 69 -10.51 8.14 -9.74
CA ILE A 69 -10.96 7.44 -8.53
C ILE A 69 -11.62 8.44 -7.57
N SER A 70 -10.99 9.59 -7.31
CA SER A 70 -11.56 10.60 -6.42
C SER A 70 -12.85 11.20 -6.97
N ALA A 71 -12.95 11.38 -8.30
CA ALA A 71 -14.16 11.84 -8.97
C ALA A 71 -15.30 10.83 -8.83
N ALA A 72 -15.04 9.53 -9.04
CA ALA A 72 -16.04 8.47 -8.92
C ALA A 72 -16.62 8.39 -7.48
N PHE A 73 -15.78 8.50 -6.45
CA PHE A 73 -16.25 8.53 -5.06
C PHE A 73 -17.08 9.77 -4.74
N ARG A 74 -16.72 10.92 -5.33
CA ARG A 74 -17.51 12.15 -5.17
C ARG A 74 -18.88 12.03 -5.81
N GLU A 75 -18.93 11.56 -7.06
CA GLU A 75 -20.18 11.30 -7.78
C GLU A 75 -21.08 10.32 -7.04
N PHE A 76 -20.49 9.21 -6.55
CA PHE A 76 -21.22 8.25 -5.73
C PHE A 76 -21.83 8.91 -4.48
N ALA A 77 -21.08 9.73 -3.76
CA ALA A 77 -21.56 10.41 -2.58
C ALA A 77 -22.69 11.40 -2.91
N GLU A 78 -22.57 12.15 -4.00
CA GLU A 78 -23.59 13.09 -4.48
C GLU A 78 -24.89 12.37 -4.83
N VAL A 79 -24.83 11.27 -5.60
CA VAL A 79 -25.99 10.45 -5.97
C VAL A 79 -26.65 9.83 -4.74
N ALA A 80 -25.84 9.41 -3.75
CA ALA A 80 -26.34 8.86 -2.49
C ALA A 80 -26.86 9.92 -1.51
N GLY A 81 -26.77 11.21 -1.83
CA GLY A 81 -27.16 12.30 -0.92
C GLY A 81 -26.24 12.44 0.30
N LEU A 82 -25.00 11.95 0.20
CA LEU A 82 -24.02 11.97 1.27
C LEU A 82 -23.08 13.17 1.13
N ASN A 83 -22.68 13.77 2.25
CA ASN A 83 -21.66 14.79 2.29
C ASN A 83 -20.29 14.12 2.50
N MET A 84 -19.49 14.07 1.45
CA MET A 84 -18.14 13.51 1.51
C MET A 84 -17.18 14.45 2.23
N THR A 85 -16.64 14.04 3.37
CA THR A 85 -15.69 14.84 4.17
C THR A 85 -14.23 14.58 3.84
N GLY A 86 -13.92 13.44 3.19
CA GLY A 86 -12.57 13.08 2.78
C GLY A 86 -12.48 11.68 2.20
N ILE A 87 -11.34 11.39 1.58
CA ILE A 87 -10.97 10.05 1.09
C ILE A 87 -9.67 9.67 1.77
N GLY A 88 -9.69 8.56 2.53
CA GLY A 88 -8.49 8.00 3.17
C GLY A 88 -7.90 6.87 2.35
N PHE A 89 -6.57 6.68 2.45
CA PHE A 89 -5.90 5.53 1.89
C PHE A 89 -5.96 4.34 2.87
N THR A 90 -6.43 3.19 2.41
CA THR A 90 -6.65 2.01 3.28
C THR A 90 -5.36 1.55 3.96
N GLY A 91 -4.21 1.60 3.26
CA GLY A 91 -2.92 1.21 3.82
C GLY A 91 -2.52 2.06 5.04
N ASP A 92 -2.74 3.36 4.97
CA ASP A 92 -2.49 4.29 6.09
C ASP A 92 -3.44 4.03 7.27
N SER A 93 -4.69 3.72 6.98
CA SER A 93 -5.69 3.38 8.01
C SER A 93 -5.33 2.10 8.76
N VAL A 94 -4.89 1.05 8.03
CA VAL A 94 -4.45 -0.21 8.64
C VAL A 94 -3.19 -0.01 9.47
N TYR A 95 -2.18 0.71 8.93
CA TYR A 95 -0.99 1.07 9.69
C TYR A 95 -1.34 1.81 10.97
N SER A 96 -2.17 2.84 10.91
CA SER A 96 -2.60 3.63 12.07
C SER A 96 -3.30 2.78 13.13
N ALA A 97 -4.06 1.76 12.73
CA ALA A 97 -4.74 0.85 13.65
C ALA A 97 -3.78 -0.08 14.41
N VAL A 98 -2.66 -0.48 13.79
CA VAL A 98 -1.72 -1.46 14.39
C VAL A 98 -0.44 -0.82 14.92
N LYS A 99 -0.21 0.45 14.67
CA LYS A 99 0.99 1.20 15.03
C LYS A 99 1.44 0.98 16.48
N THR A 100 0.51 1.03 17.43
CA THR A 100 0.83 0.84 18.86
C THR A 100 1.20 -0.60 19.20
N THR A 101 0.73 -1.58 18.42
CA THR A 101 1.05 -3.00 18.61
C THR A 101 2.47 -3.32 18.15
N PHE A 102 2.99 -2.56 17.18
CA PHE A 102 4.31 -2.74 16.57
C PHE A 102 5.27 -1.59 16.91
N ALA A 103 5.20 -1.10 18.16
CA ALA A 103 5.97 0.05 18.60
C ALA A 103 7.48 -0.16 18.60
N ASP A 104 7.94 -1.40 18.84
CA ASP A 104 9.35 -1.74 18.94
C ASP A 104 9.74 -2.84 17.97
N GLY A 105 10.90 -2.72 17.33
CA GLY A 105 11.48 -3.73 16.46
C GLY A 105 11.03 -3.65 15.00
N LEU A 106 11.33 -4.71 14.26
CA LEU A 106 11.01 -4.82 12.82
C LEU A 106 9.87 -5.81 12.61
N HIS A 107 8.78 -5.34 12.01
CA HIS A 107 7.58 -6.12 11.77
C HIS A 107 7.19 -6.07 10.30
N MET A 108 6.64 -7.18 9.81
CA MET A 108 6.00 -7.24 8.50
C MET A 108 4.50 -7.50 8.68
N LEU A 109 3.68 -6.60 8.16
CA LEU A 109 2.24 -6.74 8.10
C LEU A 109 1.84 -7.10 6.66
N VAL A 110 1.26 -8.28 6.49
CA VAL A 110 0.72 -8.76 5.21
C VAL A 110 -0.80 -8.75 5.30
N LYS A 111 -1.45 -7.97 4.44
CA LYS A 111 -2.90 -7.89 4.34
C LYS A 111 -3.33 -8.45 2.99
N ILE A 112 -3.97 -9.61 3.00
CA ILE A 112 -4.50 -10.26 1.81
C ILE A 112 -5.97 -9.84 1.67
N GLU A 113 -6.30 -9.19 0.56
CA GLU A 113 -7.64 -8.77 0.20
C GLU A 113 -8.17 -9.62 -0.95
N PHE A 114 -9.35 -9.30 -1.46
CA PHE A 114 -9.96 -10.10 -2.51
C PHE A 114 -9.16 -10.03 -3.82
N ASP A 115 -8.75 -8.83 -4.24
CA ASP A 115 -8.08 -8.54 -5.52
C ASP A 115 -6.59 -8.19 -5.40
N SER A 116 -6.10 -8.02 -4.18
CA SER A 116 -4.75 -7.51 -3.94
C SER A 116 -4.18 -7.97 -2.60
N THR A 117 -2.86 -7.86 -2.47
CA THR A 117 -2.14 -8.06 -1.20
C THR A 117 -1.29 -6.84 -0.93
N SER A 118 -1.41 -6.27 0.26
CA SER A 118 -0.50 -5.21 0.72
C SER A 118 0.50 -5.76 1.72
N ILE A 119 1.77 -5.37 1.55
CA ILE A 119 2.87 -5.70 2.45
C ILE A 119 3.40 -4.39 3.02
N SER A 120 3.41 -4.28 4.35
CA SER A 120 3.94 -3.12 5.06
C SER A 120 5.07 -3.56 5.98
N ILE A 121 6.21 -2.89 5.92
CA ILE A 121 7.32 -3.04 6.86
C ILE A 121 7.22 -1.90 7.86
N ILE A 122 7.12 -2.26 9.13
CA ILE A 122 7.04 -1.34 10.27
C ILE A 122 8.29 -1.53 11.10
N LYS A 123 9.03 -0.45 11.33
CA LYS A 123 10.25 -0.45 12.12
C LYS A 123 10.09 0.55 13.26
N ASP A 124 10.21 0.07 14.50
CA ASP A 124 10.13 0.89 15.72
C ASP A 124 8.88 1.80 15.74
N GLY A 125 7.75 1.24 15.30
CA GLY A 125 6.48 1.95 15.23
C GLY A 125 6.28 2.81 13.98
N ASP A 126 7.28 2.94 13.08
CA ASP A 126 7.20 3.75 11.87
C ASP A 126 7.04 2.89 10.61
N LEU A 127 6.22 3.35 9.67
CA LEU A 127 6.05 2.71 8.38
C LEU A 127 7.28 2.97 7.50
N ALA A 128 8.13 1.96 7.34
CA ALA A 128 9.36 2.05 6.57
C ALA A 128 9.17 1.76 5.07
N LEU A 129 8.22 0.86 4.73
CA LEU A 129 7.94 0.47 3.35
C LEU A 129 6.51 -0.01 3.23
N GLN A 130 5.86 0.29 2.12
CA GLN A 130 4.59 -0.33 1.73
C GLN A 130 4.61 -0.69 0.25
N ARG A 131 4.13 -1.90 -0.07
CA ARG A 131 3.97 -2.40 -1.43
C ARG A 131 2.61 -3.05 -1.58
N ASN A 132 2.02 -2.88 -2.76
CA ASN A 132 0.80 -3.56 -3.16
C ASN A 132 1.11 -4.48 -4.33
N ILE A 133 0.59 -5.70 -4.24
CA ILE A 133 0.70 -6.75 -5.24
C ILE A 133 -0.71 -7.01 -5.76
N ASN A 134 -0.89 -7.05 -7.09
CA ASN A 134 -2.18 -7.37 -7.72
C ASN A 134 -2.41 -8.88 -7.72
N TYR A 135 -2.38 -9.47 -6.53
CA TYR A 135 -2.65 -10.87 -6.26
C TYR A 135 -3.40 -10.96 -4.94
N GLY A 136 -4.60 -11.48 -4.97
CA GLY A 136 -5.47 -11.63 -3.80
C GLY A 136 -6.14 -12.99 -3.75
N VAL A 137 -7.19 -13.10 -2.96
CA VAL A 137 -7.98 -14.33 -2.84
C VAL A 137 -8.59 -14.72 -4.17
N ASP A 138 -9.03 -13.75 -4.99
CA ASP A 138 -9.56 -13.96 -6.34
C ASP A 138 -8.54 -14.66 -7.24
N SER A 139 -7.31 -14.19 -7.26
CA SER A 139 -6.21 -14.80 -8.02
C SER A 139 -5.94 -16.24 -7.58
N ALA A 140 -6.00 -16.51 -6.28
CA ALA A 140 -5.85 -17.85 -5.75
C ALA A 140 -7.03 -18.77 -6.15
N ILE A 141 -8.25 -18.25 -6.16
CA ILE A 141 -9.46 -18.95 -6.64
C ILE A 141 -9.30 -19.31 -8.12
N GLU A 142 -8.91 -18.37 -8.97
CA GLU A 142 -8.71 -18.61 -10.39
C GLU A 142 -7.58 -19.61 -10.64
N THR A 143 -6.51 -19.57 -9.83
CA THR A 143 -5.45 -20.60 -9.88
C THR A 143 -6.00 -21.98 -9.59
N VAL A 144 -6.81 -22.15 -8.53
CA VAL A 144 -7.44 -23.46 -8.20
C VAL A 144 -8.34 -23.94 -9.34
N ARG A 145 -9.12 -23.05 -9.94
CA ARG A 145 -10.01 -23.37 -11.07
C ARG A 145 -9.25 -23.81 -12.33
N ALA A 146 -8.05 -23.26 -12.54
CA ALA A 146 -7.21 -23.59 -13.68
C ALA A 146 -6.55 -24.99 -13.57
N PHE A 147 -6.49 -25.57 -12.36
CA PHE A 147 -5.86 -26.87 -12.14
C PHE A 147 -6.88 -28.02 -12.07
N PRO A 148 -6.96 -28.92 -13.09
CA PRO A 148 -7.91 -30.03 -13.14
C PRO A 148 -7.83 -31.00 -11.95
N GLN A 149 -6.67 -31.08 -11.28
CA GLN A 149 -6.46 -31.91 -10.09
C GLN A 149 -7.38 -31.56 -8.91
N PHE A 150 -7.96 -30.35 -8.89
CA PHE A 150 -8.89 -29.93 -7.85
C PHE A 150 -10.35 -30.17 -8.25
N GLY A 151 -10.65 -30.38 -9.53
CA GLY A 151 -11.94 -30.63 -10.11
C GLY A 151 -12.08 -29.93 -11.47
N GLU A 152 -12.94 -30.46 -12.33
CA GLU A 152 -13.27 -29.83 -13.62
C GLU A 152 -14.42 -28.83 -13.44
N ASP A 153 -14.34 -27.70 -14.12
CA ASP A 153 -15.39 -26.65 -14.14
C ASP A 153 -15.87 -26.14 -12.76
N LEU A 154 -14.93 -26.01 -11.82
CA LEU A 154 -15.25 -25.52 -10.48
C LEU A 154 -15.87 -24.12 -10.52
N SER A 155 -16.99 -23.96 -9.82
CA SER A 155 -17.52 -22.63 -9.50
C SER A 155 -16.59 -21.89 -8.52
N GLN A 156 -16.73 -20.57 -8.44
CA GLN A 156 -15.94 -19.75 -7.51
C GLN A 156 -16.11 -20.21 -6.05
N GLN A 157 -17.32 -20.59 -5.65
CA GLN A 157 -17.60 -21.09 -4.29
C GLN A 157 -16.93 -22.43 -4.00
N GLU A 158 -16.91 -23.34 -4.98
CA GLU A 158 -16.25 -24.64 -4.83
C GLU A 158 -14.73 -24.46 -4.75
N ALA A 159 -14.14 -23.61 -5.59
CA ALA A 159 -12.73 -23.30 -5.53
C ALA A 159 -12.33 -22.63 -4.18
N LEU A 160 -13.18 -21.74 -3.65
CA LEU A 160 -12.97 -21.16 -2.31
C LEU A 160 -13.01 -22.24 -1.21
N ARG A 161 -13.91 -23.23 -1.31
CA ARG A 161 -13.94 -24.37 -0.39
C ARG A 161 -12.69 -25.21 -0.49
N VAL A 162 -12.16 -25.44 -1.70
CA VAL A 162 -10.90 -26.15 -1.90
C VAL A 162 -9.76 -25.41 -1.21
N LEU A 163 -9.67 -24.09 -1.35
CA LEU A 163 -8.67 -23.27 -0.65
C LEU A 163 -8.78 -23.35 0.87
N HIS A 164 -10.01 -23.42 1.40
CA HIS A 164 -10.26 -23.52 2.83
C HIS A 164 -10.01 -24.93 3.39
N ASP A 165 -10.45 -25.96 2.68
CA ASP A 165 -10.51 -27.32 3.20
C ASP A 165 -9.25 -28.14 2.88
N ARG A 166 -8.47 -27.71 1.88
CA ARG A 166 -7.24 -28.38 1.46
C ARG A 166 -6.03 -27.51 1.77
N ARG A 167 -4.92 -28.17 2.12
CA ARG A 167 -3.63 -27.53 2.28
C ARG A 167 -3.04 -27.20 0.91
N CYS A 168 -3.43 -26.05 0.35
CA CYS A 168 -2.99 -25.60 -0.96
C CYS A 168 -1.62 -24.91 -0.96
N LEU A 169 -1.12 -24.51 0.24
CA LEU A 169 0.17 -23.86 0.39
C LEU A 169 1.25 -24.89 0.71
N LYS A 170 2.41 -24.74 0.10
CA LYS A 170 3.60 -25.54 0.44
C LYS A 170 4.23 -25.03 1.73
N ASP A 171 4.76 -25.94 2.55
CA ASP A 171 5.47 -25.60 3.79
C ASP A 171 6.80 -24.87 3.54
N SER A 172 7.34 -24.99 2.34
CA SER A 172 8.63 -24.44 1.95
C SER A 172 8.63 -24.15 0.46
N LEU A 173 9.32 -23.09 0.07
CA LEU A 173 9.59 -22.78 -1.34
C LEU A 173 10.67 -23.68 -1.95
N ASN A 174 11.29 -24.57 -1.14
CA ASN A 174 12.29 -25.52 -1.63
C ASN A 174 11.67 -26.44 -2.69
N GLY A 175 12.27 -26.46 -3.88
CA GLY A 175 11.80 -27.25 -5.01
C GLY A 175 10.70 -26.60 -5.85
N ILE A 176 10.39 -25.33 -5.63
CA ILE A 176 9.63 -24.53 -6.60
C ILE A 176 10.63 -24.05 -7.65
N ASP A 177 10.38 -24.41 -8.91
CA ASP A 177 11.12 -23.84 -10.04
C ASP A 177 10.63 -22.41 -10.25
N THR A 178 11.50 -21.46 -10.02
CA THR A 178 11.23 -20.02 -10.22
C THR A 178 11.82 -19.50 -11.53
N SER A 179 12.30 -20.39 -12.40
CA SER A 179 12.96 -20.00 -13.66
C SER A 179 12.02 -19.31 -14.65
N ASP A 180 10.71 -19.59 -14.55
CA ASP A 180 9.67 -18.98 -15.40
C ASP A 180 9.00 -17.74 -14.75
N MET A 181 9.40 -17.35 -13.53
CA MET A 181 8.92 -16.13 -12.92
C MET A 181 9.56 -14.93 -13.59
N ASP A 182 8.74 -14.03 -14.12
CA ASP A 182 9.21 -12.78 -14.71
C ASP A 182 9.99 -11.97 -13.64
N THR A 183 11.01 -11.23 -14.07
CA THR A 183 11.88 -10.48 -13.12
C THR A 183 11.09 -9.46 -12.28
N GLN A 184 9.90 -9.08 -12.73
CA GLN A 184 8.96 -8.26 -11.97
C GLN A 184 8.25 -9.03 -10.83
N ASP A 185 8.14 -10.35 -10.93
CA ASP A 185 7.52 -11.20 -9.92
C ASP A 185 8.52 -11.69 -8.86
N GLN A 186 9.82 -11.40 -9.06
CA GLN A 186 10.91 -11.78 -8.14
C GLN A 186 11.25 -10.66 -7.13
N LEU A 187 10.64 -9.48 -7.24
CA LEU A 187 10.83 -8.32 -6.37
C LEU A 187 9.57 -8.07 -5.55
#